data_f0ae039db734d4a5efeaba756be8c4c8
#
_entry.id   f0ae039db734d4a5efeaba756be8c4c8
#
_cell.length_a   1.000
_cell.length_b   1.000
_cell.length_c   1.000
_cell.angle_alpha   90.00
_cell.angle_beta   90.00
_cell.angle_gamma   90.00
#
_symmetry.space_group_name_H-M   'P 1'
#
loop_
_entity.id
_entity.type
_entity.pdbx_description
1 polymer ?
#
loop_
_entity_poly.entity_id
_entity_poly.type
_entity_poly.pdbx_seq_one_letter_code
_entity_poly.pdbx_strand_id
1 'polypeptide(L)'
;EMQRSLVGSEMCIRDRATFVQSLAQVGYETICIGGVNFFSKRNDIGRVFPGYFNKSYWLPTFGCTDKNSAANQVDFAVDKLEKYPADRKVFMYINFSAIHYPNCHYVEGKKKDDKESHAAALRYVDSQLPRLFEAFRRRSDTLVIALSDHGTCYGEDGYEYHCISHEKVYTVPYKHFILRK
;
A
#
# COMPACT_ATOMS: atom_id res chain seq x y z
N GLU A 1 6.88 -37.45 -5.49
CA GLU A 1 7.93 -36.57 -6.12
C GLU A 1 7.52 -35.13 -6.16
N MET A 2 6.28 -34.81 -6.53
CA MET A 2 5.76 -33.43 -6.59
C MET A 2 5.72 -32.70 -5.22
N GLN A 3 5.44 -33.42 -4.12
CA GLN A 3 5.44 -32.84 -2.76
C GLN A 3 6.85 -32.45 -2.26
N ARG A 4 7.90 -33.23 -2.64
CA ARG A 4 9.29 -32.89 -2.28
C ARG A 4 9.82 -31.66 -3.02
N SER A 5 9.39 -31.41 -4.24
CA SER A 5 9.75 -30.24 -5.03
C SER A 5 9.15 -28.94 -4.44
N LEU A 6 7.90 -28.99 -3.96
CA LEU A 6 7.24 -27.83 -3.33
C LEU A 6 7.87 -27.46 -1.98
N VAL A 7 8.21 -28.44 -1.14
CA VAL A 7 8.88 -28.19 0.14
C VAL A 7 10.27 -27.58 -0.06
N GLY A 8 11.01 -28.01 -1.07
CA GLY A 8 12.31 -27.41 -1.40
C GLY A 8 12.20 -25.97 -1.91
N SER A 9 11.17 -25.66 -2.70
CA SER A 9 10.94 -24.28 -3.19
C SER A 9 10.46 -23.35 -2.10
N GLU A 10 9.64 -23.79 -1.16
CA GLU A 10 9.21 -23.00 0.00
C GLU A 10 10.37 -22.67 0.95
N MET A 11 11.27 -23.62 1.20
CA MET A 11 12.49 -23.37 1.98
C MET A 11 13.39 -22.33 1.30
N CYS A 12 13.59 -22.43 -0.01
CA CYS A 12 14.37 -21.43 -0.77
C CYS A 12 13.76 -20.03 -0.72
N ILE A 13 12.44 -19.89 -0.63
CA ILE A 13 11.77 -18.59 -0.51
C ILE A 13 11.94 -18.01 0.90
N ARG A 14 11.93 -18.84 1.94
CA ARG A 14 12.09 -18.41 3.34
C ARG A 14 13.53 -18.01 3.67
N ASP A 15 14.51 -18.63 3.06
CA ASP A 15 15.93 -18.39 3.34
C ASP A 15 16.53 -17.22 2.54
N ARG A 16 15.80 -16.66 1.57
CA ARG A 16 16.24 -15.51 0.79
C ARG A 16 15.68 -14.21 1.35
N ALA A 17 16.54 -13.20 1.42
CA ALA A 17 16.11 -11.87 1.76
C ALA A 17 15.03 -11.38 0.79
N THR A 18 13.95 -10.82 1.33
CA THR A 18 12.95 -10.13 0.50
C THR A 18 13.62 -8.93 -0.19
N PHE A 19 13.00 -8.45 -1.27
CA PHE A 19 13.54 -7.27 -1.95
C PHE A 19 13.66 -6.05 -0.99
N VAL A 20 12.75 -5.92 -0.02
CA VAL A 20 12.80 -4.87 1.01
C VAL A 20 14.03 -5.01 1.90
N GLN A 21 14.31 -6.23 2.37
CA GLN A 21 15.50 -6.53 3.16
C GLN A 21 16.78 -6.32 2.36
N SER A 22 16.78 -6.67 1.07
CA SER A 22 17.93 -6.42 0.17
C SER A 22 18.18 -4.92 -0.02
N LEU A 23 17.13 -4.10 -0.14
CA LEU A 23 17.29 -2.64 -0.16
C LEU A 23 17.89 -2.11 1.14
N ALA A 24 17.46 -2.63 2.29
CA ALA A 24 18.06 -2.26 3.58
C ALA A 24 19.55 -2.61 3.64
N GLN A 25 19.96 -3.78 3.14
CA GLN A 25 21.37 -4.21 3.08
C GLN A 25 22.24 -3.30 2.22
N VAL A 26 21.68 -2.70 1.15
CA VAL A 26 22.42 -1.75 0.31
C VAL A 26 22.21 -0.29 0.75
N GLY A 27 21.80 -0.08 2.00
CA GLY A 27 21.82 1.21 2.67
C GLY A 27 20.56 2.05 2.54
N TYR A 28 19.45 1.51 2.03
CA TYR A 28 18.16 2.22 2.08
C TYR A 28 17.56 2.18 3.49
N GLU A 29 17.01 3.30 3.92
CA GLU A 29 16.01 3.29 4.99
C GLU A 29 14.69 2.79 4.42
N THR A 30 14.19 1.66 4.92
CA THR A 30 12.95 1.06 4.44
C THR A 30 11.81 1.37 5.40
N ILE A 31 10.76 2.00 4.89
CA ILE A 31 9.63 2.51 5.68
C ILE A 31 8.32 1.91 5.14
N CYS A 32 7.50 1.35 6.02
CA CYS A 32 6.15 0.91 5.72
C CYS A 32 5.14 1.79 6.45
N ILE A 33 4.17 2.33 5.72
CA ILE A 33 2.99 3.04 6.27
C ILE A 33 1.77 2.23 5.86
N GLY A 34 1.25 1.44 6.81
CA GLY A 34 0.12 0.55 6.58
C GLY A 34 -1.21 1.24 6.74
N GLY A 35 -2.21 0.78 6.00
CA GLY A 35 -3.60 1.25 6.09
C GLY A 35 -4.53 0.18 6.65
N VAL A 36 -4.65 -0.96 5.97
CA VAL A 36 -5.56 -2.04 6.39
C VAL A 36 -5.00 -2.87 7.56
N ASN A 37 -5.85 -3.73 8.13
CA ASN A 37 -5.50 -4.52 9.33
C ASN A 37 -4.28 -5.44 9.17
N PHE A 38 -3.94 -5.87 7.96
CA PHE A 38 -2.71 -6.63 7.68
C PHE A 38 -1.40 -5.88 8.01
N PHE A 39 -1.48 -4.59 8.29
CA PHE A 39 -0.36 -3.76 8.70
C PHE A 39 -0.46 -3.29 10.16
N SER A 40 -1.52 -3.68 10.89
CA SER A 40 -1.86 -3.12 12.20
C SER A 40 -0.92 -3.54 13.34
N LYS A 41 -0.14 -4.60 13.16
CA LYS A 41 0.71 -5.23 14.19
C LYS A 41 -0.05 -5.72 15.45
N ARG A 42 -1.38 -5.74 15.42
CA ARG A 42 -2.21 -6.16 16.55
C ARG A 42 -2.26 -7.68 16.73
N ASN A 43 -1.93 -8.43 15.68
CA ASN A 43 -1.86 -9.88 15.67
C ASN A 43 -0.65 -10.36 14.86
N ASP A 44 -0.38 -11.65 14.85
CA ASP A 44 0.79 -12.23 14.20
C ASP A 44 0.80 -11.99 12.68
N ILE A 45 -0.35 -12.15 12.01
CA ILE A 45 -0.49 -11.88 10.58
C ILE A 45 -0.16 -10.41 10.27
N GLY A 46 -0.71 -9.48 11.05
CA GLY A 46 -0.48 -8.05 10.89
C GLY A 46 0.95 -7.57 11.19
N ARG A 47 1.82 -8.47 11.71
CA ARG A 47 3.24 -8.19 11.96
C ARG A 47 4.16 -8.67 10.86
N VAL A 48 3.73 -9.65 10.04
CA VAL A 48 4.60 -10.32 9.06
C VAL A 48 5.15 -9.34 8.04
N PHE A 49 4.27 -8.71 7.25
CA PHE A 49 4.71 -7.82 6.19
C PHE A 49 5.43 -6.55 6.71
N PRO A 50 4.89 -5.83 7.73
CA PRO A 50 5.59 -4.72 8.35
C PRO A 50 6.96 -5.08 8.93
N GLY A 51 7.16 -6.33 9.33
CA GLY A 51 8.42 -6.85 9.89
C GLY A 51 9.59 -6.91 8.90
N TYR A 52 9.35 -6.81 7.59
CA TYR A 52 10.42 -6.76 6.59
C TYR A 52 11.09 -5.39 6.48
N PHE A 53 10.49 -4.34 7.05
CA PHE A 53 10.97 -2.95 6.96
C PHE A 53 11.77 -2.55 8.20
N ASN A 54 12.76 -1.66 8.03
CA ASN A 54 13.47 -1.06 9.16
C ASN A 54 12.50 -0.32 10.10
N LYS A 55 11.52 0.38 9.51
CA LYS A 55 10.47 1.08 10.25
C LYS A 55 9.12 0.82 9.64
N SER A 56 8.14 0.57 10.50
CA SER A 56 6.77 0.34 10.07
C SER A 56 5.78 1.01 11.01
N TYR A 57 4.77 1.65 10.44
CA TYR A 57 3.79 2.47 11.14
C TYR A 57 2.37 2.09 10.74
N TRP A 58 1.51 2.06 11.72
CA TRP A 58 0.07 1.94 11.56
C TRP A 58 -0.61 2.70 12.68
N LEU A 59 -1.61 3.50 12.35
CA LEU A 59 -2.46 4.22 13.29
C LEU A 59 -3.93 3.95 12.95
N PRO A 60 -4.86 4.00 13.92
CA PRO A 60 -6.30 3.87 13.64
C PRO A 60 -6.79 4.85 12.57
N THR A 61 -6.25 6.06 12.54
CA THR A 61 -6.54 7.11 11.55
C THR A 61 -6.01 6.82 10.14
N PHE A 62 -5.23 5.76 9.95
CA PHE A 62 -4.81 5.26 8.64
C PHE A 62 -5.77 4.20 8.09
N GLY A 63 -6.71 3.71 8.92
CA GLY A 63 -7.65 2.65 8.55
C GLY A 63 -8.78 3.12 7.63
N CYS A 64 -9.38 2.18 6.90
CA CYS A 64 -10.42 2.45 5.91
C CYS A 64 -11.72 3.05 6.48
N THR A 65 -11.92 3.00 7.79
CA THR A 65 -13.07 3.63 8.46
C THR A 65 -12.89 5.13 8.71
N ASP A 66 -11.67 5.64 8.57
CA ASP A 66 -11.40 7.09 8.66
C ASP A 66 -11.44 7.69 7.24
N LYS A 67 -12.40 8.58 7.01
CA LYS A 67 -12.54 9.26 5.71
C LYS A 67 -11.33 10.12 5.31
N ASN A 68 -10.47 10.48 6.25
CA ASN A 68 -9.25 11.24 6.02
C ASN A 68 -8.00 10.34 5.96
N SER A 69 -8.16 9.01 5.90
CA SER A 69 -7.04 8.06 6.01
C SER A 69 -5.89 8.36 5.04
N ALA A 70 -6.17 8.67 3.78
CA ALA A 70 -5.12 8.97 2.80
C ALA A 70 -4.39 10.29 3.13
N ALA A 71 -5.10 11.33 3.55
CA ALA A 71 -4.47 12.58 4.00
C ALA A 71 -3.57 12.35 5.21
N ASN A 72 -4.08 11.61 6.22
CA ASN A 72 -3.32 11.26 7.41
C ASN A 72 -2.06 10.45 7.09
N GLN A 73 -2.14 9.50 6.15
CA GLN A 73 -0.99 8.72 5.69
C GLN A 73 0.03 9.57 4.94
N VAL A 74 -0.42 10.49 4.08
CA VAL A 74 0.45 11.40 3.33
C VAL A 74 1.14 12.39 4.27
N ASP A 75 0.40 13.00 5.22
CA ASP A 75 0.98 13.91 6.21
C ASP A 75 2.06 13.22 7.03
N PHE A 76 1.77 12.01 7.47
CA PHE A 76 2.73 11.21 8.22
C PHE A 76 3.95 10.82 7.38
N ALA A 77 3.76 10.46 6.10
CA ALA A 77 4.84 10.14 5.18
C ALA A 77 5.77 11.34 4.96
N VAL A 78 5.21 12.52 4.73
CA VAL A 78 5.97 13.77 4.58
C VAL A 78 6.76 14.08 5.85
N ASP A 79 6.12 14.04 7.03
CA ASP A 79 6.80 14.22 8.33
C ASP A 79 7.97 13.24 8.50
N LYS A 80 7.82 11.98 8.08
CA LYS A 80 8.92 11.01 8.17
C LYS A 80 10.04 11.30 7.18
N LEU A 81 9.72 11.69 5.96
CA LEU A 81 10.73 12.05 4.96
C LEU A 81 11.58 13.24 5.39
N GLU A 82 10.96 14.26 5.98
CA GLU A 82 11.64 15.48 6.43
C GLU A 82 12.64 15.24 7.58
N LYS A 83 12.48 14.13 8.32
CA LYS A 83 13.40 13.73 9.41
C LYS A 83 14.69 13.08 8.93
N TYR A 84 14.79 12.75 7.65
CA TYR A 84 16.01 12.16 7.08
C TYR A 84 16.78 13.20 6.26
N PRO A 85 18.12 13.20 6.34
CA PRO A 85 18.98 13.99 5.44
C PRO A 85 18.63 13.71 3.97
N ALA A 86 18.78 14.71 3.10
CA ALA A 86 18.36 14.61 1.70
C ALA A 86 19.12 13.54 0.91
N ASP A 87 20.36 13.23 1.29
CA ASP A 87 21.22 12.19 0.70
C ASP A 87 20.89 10.78 1.21
N ARG A 88 20.11 10.65 2.29
CA ARG A 88 19.68 9.33 2.79
C ARG A 88 18.77 8.67 1.76
N LYS A 89 19.16 7.51 1.25
CA LYS A 89 18.31 6.69 0.39
C LYS A 89 17.10 6.18 1.18
N VAL A 90 15.90 6.40 0.66
CA VAL A 90 14.65 5.96 1.30
C VAL A 90 13.86 5.10 0.33
N PHE A 91 13.40 3.95 0.79
CA PHE A 91 12.35 3.16 0.17
C PHE A 91 11.11 3.26 1.05
N MET A 92 10.04 3.81 0.53
CA MET A 92 8.78 3.97 1.25
C MET A 92 7.67 3.19 0.57
N TYR A 93 7.03 2.31 1.31
CA TYR A 93 5.81 1.61 0.92
C TYR A 93 4.63 2.20 1.68
N ILE A 94 3.58 2.58 0.97
CA ILE A 94 2.34 3.09 1.57
C ILE A 94 1.17 2.24 1.07
N ASN A 95 0.45 1.60 1.98
CA ASN A 95 -0.81 0.94 1.69
C ASN A 95 -1.95 1.91 1.96
N PHE A 96 -2.45 2.59 0.93
CA PHE A 96 -3.60 3.48 1.04
C PHE A 96 -4.89 2.69 1.26
N SER A 97 -5.49 2.85 2.43
CA SER A 97 -6.70 2.12 2.82
C SER A 97 -8.01 2.75 2.38
N ALA A 98 -8.00 4.01 1.92
CA ALA A 98 -9.20 4.74 1.55
C ALA A 98 -10.05 4.03 0.47
N ILE A 99 -9.39 3.27 -0.42
CA ILE A 99 -10.03 2.52 -1.50
C ILE A 99 -10.67 1.22 -0.99
N HIS A 100 -10.20 0.70 0.15
CA HIS A 100 -10.78 -0.49 0.78
C HIS A 100 -12.18 -0.20 1.31
N TYR A 101 -13.03 -1.24 1.39
CA TYR A 101 -14.35 -1.08 2.00
C TYR A 101 -14.25 -0.82 3.53
N PRO A 102 -15.14 -0.02 4.14
CA PRO A 102 -16.20 0.76 3.51
C PRO A 102 -15.63 2.02 2.84
N ASN A 103 -16.06 2.29 1.60
CA ASN A 103 -15.69 3.49 0.85
C ASN A 103 -16.92 4.33 0.43
N CYS A 104 -18.14 3.91 0.78
CA CYS A 104 -19.37 4.62 0.47
C CYS A 104 -19.40 6.04 1.05
N HIS A 105 -18.68 6.31 2.13
CA HIS A 105 -18.61 7.62 2.76
C HIS A 105 -17.91 8.72 1.91
N TYR A 106 -17.27 8.35 0.79
CA TYR A 106 -16.72 9.30 -0.19
C TYR A 106 -17.77 9.84 -1.17
N VAL A 107 -19.00 9.35 -1.10
CA VAL A 107 -20.15 9.88 -1.86
C VAL A 107 -21.25 10.25 -0.87
N GLU A 108 -21.69 11.49 -0.92
CA GLU A 108 -22.70 12.02 0.01
C GLU A 108 -24.00 11.20 -0.04
N GLY A 109 -24.55 10.86 1.12
CA GLY A 109 -25.80 10.10 1.27
C GLY A 109 -25.70 8.61 0.94
N LYS A 110 -24.58 8.12 0.43
CA LYS A 110 -24.41 6.71 0.07
C LYS A 110 -24.20 5.84 1.32
N LYS A 111 -24.88 4.69 1.36
CA LYS A 111 -24.86 3.75 2.50
C LYS A 111 -24.21 2.41 2.16
N LYS A 112 -24.01 2.11 0.89
CA LYS A 112 -23.39 0.86 0.40
C LYS A 112 -22.28 1.20 -0.60
N ASP A 113 -21.21 0.43 -0.55
CA ASP A 113 -20.10 0.53 -1.49
C ASP A 113 -20.53 0.08 -2.89
N ASP A 114 -20.03 0.77 -3.90
CA ASP A 114 -20.19 0.43 -5.31
C ASP A 114 -19.04 1.03 -6.15
N LYS A 115 -19.12 0.90 -7.47
CA LYS A 115 -18.10 1.44 -8.40
C LYS A 115 -17.94 2.96 -8.30
N GLU A 116 -19.03 3.68 -8.04
CA GLU A 116 -18.99 5.15 -7.89
C GLU A 116 -18.23 5.56 -6.63
N SER A 117 -18.53 4.93 -5.50
CA SER A 117 -17.85 5.19 -4.22
C SER A 117 -16.39 4.75 -4.28
N HIS A 118 -16.08 3.64 -4.94
CA HIS A 118 -14.70 3.20 -5.18
C HIS A 118 -13.93 4.23 -6.02
N ALA A 119 -14.53 4.73 -7.12
CA ALA A 119 -13.92 5.77 -7.95
C ALA A 119 -13.76 7.10 -7.18
N ALA A 120 -14.70 7.45 -6.30
CA ALA A 120 -14.59 8.62 -5.44
C ALA A 120 -13.45 8.48 -4.43
N ALA A 121 -13.30 7.32 -3.81
CA ALA A 121 -12.18 7.00 -2.93
C ALA A 121 -10.83 7.08 -3.64
N LEU A 122 -10.74 6.55 -4.87
CA LEU A 122 -9.53 6.65 -5.68
C LEU A 122 -9.18 8.11 -6.03
N ARG A 123 -10.17 8.92 -6.44
CA ARG A 123 -9.97 10.37 -6.67
C ARG A 123 -9.50 11.08 -5.41
N TYR A 124 -10.02 10.69 -4.25
CA TYR A 124 -9.56 11.25 -2.99
C TYR A 124 -8.09 10.92 -2.71
N VAL A 125 -7.67 9.65 -2.88
CA VAL A 125 -6.25 9.27 -2.74
C VAL A 125 -5.39 10.07 -3.71
N ASP A 126 -5.78 10.13 -4.99
CA ASP A 126 -5.05 10.85 -6.03
C ASP A 126 -4.85 12.33 -5.68
N SER A 127 -5.88 12.97 -5.11
CA SER A 127 -5.82 14.37 -4.67
C SER A 127 -4.78 14.63 -3.55
N GLN A 128 -4.36 13.61 -2.81
CA GLN A 128 -3.35 13.73 -1.74
C GLN A 128 -1.92 13.52 -2.25
N LEU A 129 -1.74 12.80 -3.38
CA LEU A 129 -0.42 12.43 -3.89
C LEU A 129 0.49 13.62 -4.26
N PRO A 130 0.00 14.75 -4.79
CA PRO A 130 0.87 15.88 -5.14
C PRO A 130 1.77 16.35 -4.00
N ARG A 131 1.27 16.37 -2.76
CA ARG A 131 2.05 16.76 -1.57
C ARG A 131 3.16 15.75 -1.28
N LEU A 132 2.86 14.46 -1.38
CA LEU A 132 3.83 13.40 -1.21
C LEU A 132 4.91 13.46 -2.29
N PHE A 133 4.51 13.64 -3.55
CA PHE A 133 5.43 13.73 -4.68
C PHE A 133 6.36 14.93 -4.56
N GLU A 134 5.84 16.07 -4.11
CA GLU A 134 6.65 17.27 -3.87
C GLU A 134 7.68 17.05 -2.75
N ALA A 135 7.32 16.35 -1.69
CA ALA A 135 8.27 16.02 -0.63
C ALA A 135 9.42 15.12 -1.14
N PHE A 136 9.13 14.19 -2.04
CA PHE A 136 10.18 13.37 -2.67
C PHE A 136 11.03 14.17 -3.67
N ARG A 137 10.43 15.03 -4.52
CA ARG A 137 11.15 15.88 -5.46
C ARG A 137 12.20 16.75 -4.80
N ARG A 138 11.90 17.33 -3.64
CA ARG A 138 12.85 18.15 -2.88
C ARG A 138 14.10 17.38 -2.43
N ARG A 139 14.05 16.04 -2.45
CA ARG A 139 15.19 15.20 -2.03
C ARG A 139 16.05 14.75 -3.20
N SER A 140 15.48 13.98 -4.12
CA SER A 140 16.22 13.35 -5.23
C SER A 140 15.25 12.88 -6.31
N ASP A 141 15.80 12.50 -7.46
CA ASP A 141 15.06 11.70 -8.43
C ASP A 141 14.50 10.46 -7.74
N THR A 142 13.20 10.21 -7.92
CA THR A 142 12.50 9.14 -7.23
C THR A 142 11.71 8.28 -8.20
N LEU A 143 11.96 6.97 -8.19
CA LEU A 143 11.10 6.01 -8.87
C LEU A 143 9.80 5.84 -8.06
N VAL A 144 8.68 6.15 -8.69
CA VAL A 144 7.33 5.88 -8.15
C VAL A 144 6.75 4.67 -8.85
N ILE A 145 6.21 3.76 -8.06
CA ILE A 145 5.43 2.61 -8.53
C ILE A 145 4.07 2.68 -7.84
N ALA A 146 3.00 2.83 -8.61
CA ALA A 146 1.63 2.82 -8.15
C ALA A 146 0.91 1.60 -8.72
N LEU A 147 0.35 0.78 -7.84
CA LEU A 147 -0.35 -0.45 -8.22
C LEU A 147 -1.41 -0.80 -7.16
N SER A 148 -2.31 -1.73 -7.51
CA SER A 148 -3.16 -2.40 -6.53
C SER A 148 -2.66 -3.83 -6.30
N ASP A 149 -2.90 -4.38 -5.13
CA ASP A 149 -2.64 -5.79 -4.77
C ASP A 149 -3.70 -6.73 -5.39
N HIS A 150 -4.94 -6.26 -5.51
CA HIS A 150 -6.06 -6.93 -6.18
C HIS A 150 -7.13 -5.92 -6.59
N GLY A 151 -8.05 -6.35 -7.43
CA GLY A 151 -9.29 -5.63 -7.70
C GLY A 151 -10.45 -6.11 -6.83
N THR A 152 -11.67 -5.69 -7.17
CA THR A 152 -12.90 -6.10 -6.47
C THR A 152 -14.08 -6.13 -7.43
N CYS A 153 -15.03 -7.04 -7.20
CA CYS A 153 -16.30 -7.11 -7.91
C CYS A 153 -17.39 -6.36 -7.15
N TYR A 154 -18.27 -5.72 -7.90
CA TYR A 154 -19.45 -5.01 -7.42
C TYR A 154 -20.72 -5.53 -8.11
N GLY A 155 -20.85 -6.85 -8.23
CA GLY A 155 -21.97 -7.53 -8.87
C GLY A 155 -21.68 -8.04 -10.29
N GLU A 156 -20.43 -7.88 -10.81
CA GLU A 156 -20.06 -8.44 -12.10
C GLU A 156 -20.22 -9.96 -12.07
N ASP A 157 -20.93 -10.50 -13.09
CA ASP A 157 -21.22 -11.93 -13.24
C ASP A 157 -21.85 -12.59 -11.98
N GLY A 158 -22.50 -11.77 -11.13
CA GLY A 158 -23.10 -12.20 -9.86
C GLY A 158 -22.09 -12.27 -8.70
N TYR A 159 -20.85 -11.82 -8.89
CA TYR A 159 -19.82 -11.83 -7.85
C TYR A 159 -19.70 -10.48 -7.13
N GLU A 160 -19.43 -10.57 -5.83
CA GLU A 160 -19.10 -9.40 -4.99
C GLU A 160 -17.76 -9.63 -4.29
N TYR A 161 -17.04 -8.51 -3.98
CA TYR A 161 -15.74 -8.50 -3.28
C TYR A 161 -14.57 -9.09 -4.08
N HIS A 162 -13.56 -9.66 -3.38
CA HIS A 162 -12.27 -10.01 -3.98
C HIS A 162 -11.73 -11.41 -3.63
N CYS A 163 -12.35 -12.13 -2.68
CA CYS A 163 -11.90 -13.49 -2.34
C CYS A 163 -12.44 -14.54 -3.31
N ILE A 164 -12.34 -14.28 -4.61
CA ILE A 164 -12.91 -15.07 -5.70
C ILE A 164 -11.97 -15.09 -6.90
N SER A 165 -12.10 -16.14 -7.73
CA SER A 165 -11.39 -16.23 -9.00
C SER A 165 -12.18 -15.51 -10.10
N HIS A 166 -11.89 -14.22 -10.31
CA HIS A 166 -12.57 -13.39 -11.31
C HIS A 166 -11.58 -12.40 -11.93
N GLU A 167 -11.70 -12.13 -13.24
CA GLU A 167 -10.79 -11.25 -13.98
C GLU A 167 -10.65 -9.86 -13.32
N LYS A 168 -11.77 -9.29 -12.83
CA LYS A 168 -11.77 -7.99 -12.13
C LYS A 168 -10.96 -7.99 -10.84
N VAL A 169 -10.65 -9.16 -10.29
CA VAL A 169 -9.87 -9.28 -9.05
C VAL A 169 -8.38 -9.35 -9.33
N TYR A 170 -7.93 -10.06 -10.38
CA TYR A 170 -6.50 -10.17 -10.69
C TYR A 170 -6.00 -9.27 -11.81
N THR A 171 -6.88 -8.54 -12.48
CA THR A 171 -6.47 -7.47 -13.40
C THR A 171 -6.39 -6.15 -12.64
N VAL A 172 -5.18 -5.74 -12.31
CA VAL A 172 -4.92 -4.56 -11.48
C VAL A 172 -4.25 -3.44 -12.26
N PRO A 173 -4.49 -2.17 -11.91
CA PRO A 173 -3.77 -1.06 -12.50
C PRO A 173 -2.29 -1.10 -12.06
N TYR A 174 -1.41 -0.75 -12.97
CA TYR A 174 0.02 -0.58 -12.72
C TYR A 174 0.54 0.65 -13.44
N LYS A 175 1.28 1.50 -12.73
CA LYS A 175 1.96 2.65 -13.28
C LYS A 175 3.32 2.86 -12.59
N HIS A 176 4.34 3.16 -13.37
CA HIS A 176 5.61 3.64 -12.83
C HIS A 176 6.11 4.85 -13.61
N PHE A 177 6.87 5.70 -12.92
CA PHE A 177 7.48 6.89 -13.51
C PHE A 177 8.60 7.43 -12.59
N ILE A 178 9.42 8.31 -13.14
CA ILE A 178 10.44 9.02 -12.37
C ILE A 178 9.95 10.43 -12.05
N LEU A 179 9.87 10.75 -10.77
CA LEU A 179 9.79 12.13 -10.31
C LEU A 179 11.20 12.73 -10.39
N ARG A 180 11.37 13.75 -11.21
CA ARG A 180 12.64 14.51 -11.26
C ARG A 180 12.66 15.56 -10.16
N LYS A 181 13.86 15.73 -9.57
CA LYS A 181 14.16 16.80 -8.62
C LYS A 181 14.03 18.17 -9.25
#